data_51057c2becbfb74071e0af771175cf5b
#
_entry.id   51057c2becbfb74071e0af771175cf5b
#
_cell.length_a   1.000
_cell.length_b   1.000
_cell.length_c   1.000
_cell.angle_alpha   90.00
_cell.angle_beta   90.00
_cell.angle_gamma   90.00
#
_symmetry.space_group_name_H-M   'P 1'
#
loop_
_entity.id
_entity.type
_entity.pdbx_description
1 polymer ?
#
loop_
_entity_poly.entity_id
_entity_poly.type
_entity_poly.pdbx_seq_one_letter_code
_entity_poly.pdbx_strand_id
1 'polypeptide(L)'
;MAKSLQDVLDAQPNVIDFLRNQQAGPNVYPGVPAEYSNWRNEQRAWAKTAVLFNQSYHMVELMVEGPGAMAMLEYLGINSFKNYKPMKAKQWVPCTPEGYIIGDVILFYLEENKFNLVGRAPAIEWAEYWASTGKWDVKVTRDERTALRTDGVRRHYRFQLQGPNAMAILSDALGYDAPDLKFFHMTEFPINGATVGALRH
;
A
#
# COMPACT_ATOMS: atom_id res chain seq x y z
N MET A 1 -16.39 -25.37 11.26
CA MET A 1 -16.39 -24.58 10.02
C MET A 1 -16.35 -23.12 10.41
N ALA A 2 -15.60 -22.29 9.70
CA ALA A 2 -15.66 -20.84 9.91
C ALA A 2 -17.06 -20.33 9.56
N LYS A 3 -17.62 -19.46 10.39
CA LYS A 3 -18.92 -18.82 10.12
C LYS A 3 -18.73 -17.79 8.99
N SER A 4 -19.71 -17.72 8.08
CA SER A 4 -19.75 -16.63 7.11
C SER A 4 -20.03 -15.30 7.80
N LEU A 5 -19.73 -14.18 7.15
CA LEU A 5 -20.09 -12.86 7.68
C LEU A 5 -21.62 -12.76 7.85
N GLN A 6 -22.41 -13.33 6.94
CA GLN A 6 -23.88 -13.35 7.04
C GLN A 6 -24.34 -14.09 8.30
N ASP A 7 -23.79 -15.27 8.58
CA ASP A 7 -24.12 -16.01 9.80
C ASP A 7 -23.82 -15.21 11.08
N VAL A 8 -22.73 -14.40 11.05
CA VAL A 8 -22.37 -13.55 12.18
C VAL A 8 -23.36 -12.40 12.34
N LEU A 9 -23.76 -11.76 11.25
CA LEU A 9 -24.72 -10.64 11.26
C LEU A 9 -26.13 -11.11 11.65
N ASP A 10 -26.58 -12.23 11.11
CA ASP A 10 -27.92 -12.79 11.40
C ASP A 10 -28.06 -13.26 12.87
N ALA A 11 -26.95 -13.60 13.50
CA ALA A 11 -26.91 -13.96 14.91
C ALA A 11 -26.98 -12.75 15.87
N GLN A 12 -26.92 -11.51 15.37
CA GLN A 12 -26.93 -10.31 16.22
C GLN A 12 -28.34 -9.80 16.48
N PRO A 13 -28.71 -9.52 17.73
CA PRO A 13 -30.01 -8.91 18.04
C PRO A 13 -30.11 -7.48 17.52
N ASN A 14 -29.00 -6.77 17.41
CA ASN A 14 -28.90 -5.45 16.83
C ASN A 14 -27.56 -5.30 16.10
N VAL A 15 -27.61 -5.32 14.78
CA VAL A 15 -26.40 -5.23 13.93
C VAL A 15 -25.70 -3.87 14.07
N ILE A 16 -26.47 -2.79 14.29
CA ILE A 16 -25.86 -1.44 14.43
C ILE A 16 -25.05 -1.37 15.72
N ASP A 17 -25.58 -1.86 16.82
CA ASP A 17 -24.87 -1.88 18.10
C ASP A 17 -23.66 -2.82 18.05
N PHE A 18 -23.80 -3.97 17.40
CA PHE A 18 -22.69 -4.88 17.16
C PHE A 18 -21.56 -4.20 16.39
N LEU A 19 -21.85 -3.49 15.31
CA LEU A 19 -20.83 -2.80 14.50
C LEU A 19 -20.19 -1.61 15.25
N ARG A 20 -20.99 -0.87 16.04
CA ARG A 20 -20.50 0.27 16.83
C ARG A 20 -19.63 -0.14 18.02
N ASN A 21 -19.89 -1.30 18.59
CA ASN A 21 -19.19 -1.83 19.77
C ASN A 21 -18.09 -2.83 19.40
N GLN A 22 -17.68 -2.87 18.13
CA GLN A 22 -16.54 -3.67 17.72
C GLN A 22 -15.30 -3.27 18.49
N GLN A 23 -14.75 -4.22 19.25
CA GLN A 23 -13.48 -4.03 19.96
C GLN A 23 -12.27 -4.28 19.03
N ALA A 24 -12.20 -3.54 17.96
CA ALA A 24 -10.97 -3.46 17.20
C ALA A 24 -10.00 -2.58 18.00
N GLY A 25 -9.07 -3.18 18.69
CA GLY A 25 -7.98 -2.46 19.35
C GLY A 25 -7.14 -1.68 18.31
N PRO A 26 -6.40 -0.68 18.75
CA PRO A 26 -5.48 0.03 17.88
C PRO A 26 -4.45 -0.93 17.29
N ASN A 27 -4.07 -0.73 16.05
CA ASN A 27 -2.93 -1.43 15.47
C ASN A 27 -1.66 -1.02 16.22
N VAL A 28 -1.04 -1.96 16.90
CA VAL A 28 0.22 -1.74 17.63
C VAL A 28 1.37 -2.31 16.81
N TYR A 29 2.35 -1.46 16.54
CA TYR A 29 3.57 -1.86 15.81
C TYR A 29 4.75 -1.73 16.77
N PRO A 30 5.56 -2.78 16.96
CA PRO A 30 6.71 -2.73 17.86
C PRO A 30 7.67 -1.59 17.51
N GLY A 31 8.04 -0.78 18.50
CA GLY A 31 8.98 0.33 18.33
C GLY A 31 8.43 1.56 17.62
N VAL A 32 7.14 1.57 17.26
CA VAL A 32 6.51 2.72 16.59
C VAL A 32 5.38 3.26 17.46
N PRO A 33 5.47 4.50 17.97
CA PRO A 33 4.37 5.10 18.71
C PRO A 33 3.14 5.29 17.81
N ALA A 34 1.96 5.05 18.39
CA ALA A 34 0.68 5.24 17.68
C ALA A 34 0.44 6.70 17.30
N GLU A 35 0.94 7.61 18.13
CA GLU A 35 0.89 9.05 17.93
C GLU A 35 2.24 9.66 18.31
N TYR A 36 2.69 10.67 17.60
CA TYR A 36 3.92 11.38 17.93
C TYR A 36 3.68 12.55 18.90
N SER A 37 2.60 13.31 18.65
CA SER A 37 2.15 14.36 19.57
C SER A 37 0.79 13.97 20.18
N ASN A 38 -0.27 14.24 19.45
CA ASN A 38 -1.61 13.71 19.68
C ASN A 38 -2.43 13.85 18.37
N TRP A 39 -3.45 13.05 18.22
CA TRP A 39 -4.23 13.00 17.00
C TRP A 39 -4.86 14.35 16.58
N ARG A 40 -5.21 15.19 17.54
CA ARG A 40 -5.81 16.52 17.23
C ARG A 40 -4.78 17.46 16.63
N ASN A 41 -3.55 17.46 17.15
CA ASN A 41 -2.46 18.27 16.63
C ASN A 41 -2.00 17.76 15.27
N GLU A 42 -1.94 16.46 15.10
CA GLU A 42 -1.57 15.82 13.82
C GLU A 42 -2.60 16.09 12.74
N GLN A 43 -3.90 16.02 13.04
CA GLN A 43 -4.96 16.41 12.11
C GLN A 43 -4.92 17.90 11.77
N ARG A 44 -4.61 18.77 12.74
CA ARG A 44 -4.44 20.21 12.51
C ARG A 44 -3.22 20.47 11.61
N ALA A 45 -2.11 19.80 11.85
CA ALA A 45 -0.92 19.90 11.02
C ALA A 45 -1.22 19.45 9.59
N TRP A 46 -1.89 18.33 9.41
CA TRP A 46 -2.33 17.87 8.11
C TRP A 46 -3.18 18.89 7.35
N ALA A 47 -4.14 19.53 8.03
CA ALA A 47 -5.06 20.49 7.42
C ALA A 47 -4.43 21.87 7.17
N LYS A 48 -3.43 22.30 7.94
CA LYS A 48 -2.94 23.68 7.96
C LYS A 48 -1.47 23.86 7.59
N THR A 49 -0.66 22.84 7.80
CA THR A 49 0.79 22.88 7.56
C THR A 49 1.25 21.65 6.80
N ALA A 50 1.86 20.68 7.47
CA ALA A 50 2.18 19.38 6.94
C ALA A 50 2.36 18.34 8.05
N VAL A 51 2.21 17.08 7.68
CA VAL A 51 2.48 15.93 8.54
C VAL A 51 3.29 14.89 7.75
N LEU A 52 4.23 14.25 8.42
CA LEU A 52 4.99 13.11 7.90
C LEU A 52 4.48 11.83 8.57
N PHE A 53 3.78 11.01 7.81
CA PHE A 53 3.31 9.70 8.27
C PHE A 53 4.38 8.63 8.03
N ASN A 54 4.71 7.86 9.06
CA ASN A 54 5.48 6.65 8.89
C ASN A 54 4.54 5.49 8.52
N GLN A 55 4.56 5.11 7.26
CA GLN A 55 3.71 4.04 6.71
C GLN A 55 4.48 2.73 6.46
N SER A 56 5.65 2.57 7.03
CA SER A 56 6.53 1.44 6.76
C SER A 56 6.02 0.09 7.29
N TYR A 57 5.14 0.07 8.30
CA TYR A 57 4.97 -1.13 9.12
C TYR A 57 3.64 -1.86 8.95
N HIS A 58 2.59 -1.21 8.47
CA HIS A 58 1.21 -1.73 8.53
C HIS A 58 0.74 -2.47 7.27
N MET A 59 1.44 -2.32 6.15
CA MET A 59 1.07 -2.97 4.88
C MET A 59 2.02 -4.11 4.56
N VAL A 60 1.50 -5.05 3.78
CA VAL A 60 2.29 -6.08 3.09
C VAL A 60 2.73 -5.52 1.75
N GLU A 61 3.94 -5.88 1.33
CA GLU A 61 4.44 -5.61 -0.01
C GLU A 61 4.73 -6.91 -0.74
N LEU A 62 4.50 -6.91 -2.05
CA LEU A 62 4.83 -8.02 -2.93
C LEU A 62 5.54 -7.49 -4.16
N MET A 63 6.81 -7.81 -4.27
CA MET A 63 7.56 -7.62 -5.50
C MET A 63 7.16 -8.73 -6.48
N VAL A 64 6.78 -8.36 -7.71
CA VAL A 64 6.44 -9.27 -8.80
C VAL A 64 7.36 -8.95 -9.96
N GLU A 65 8.19 -9.91 -10.35
CA GLU A 65 9.22 -9.75 -11.37
C GLU A 65 9.12 -10.88 -12.40
N GLY A 66 9.36 -10.55 -13.65
CA GLY A 66 9.39 -11.52 -14.75
C GLY A 66 8.54 -11.13 -15.95
N PRO A 67 8.78 -11.75 -17.11
CA PRO A 67 8.11 -11.39 -18.37
C PRO A 67 6.60 -11.63 -18.35
N GLY A 68 6.11 -12.51 -17.46
CA GLY A 68 4.69 -12.77 -17.27
C GLY A 68 3.99 -11.81 -16.30
N ALA A 69 4.72 -10.91 -15.62
CA ALA A 69 4.20 -10.12 -14.50
C ALA A 69 3.06 -9.18 -14.93
N MET A 70 3.24 -8.41 -16.00
CA MET A 70 2.21 -7.52 -16.53
C MET A 70 0.93 -8.29 -16.89
N ALA A 71 1.07 -9.39 -17.63
CA ALA A 71 -0.05 -10.18 -18.09
C ALA A 71 -0.82 -10.84 -16.93
N MET A 72 -0.12 -11.31 -15.89
CA MET A 72 -0.73 -11.82 -14.67
C MET A 72 -1.54 -10.74 -13.95
N LEU A 73 -0.94 -9.58 -13.73
CA LEU A 73 -1.60 -8.49 -13.00
C LEU A 73 -2.81 -7.92 -13.76
N GLU A 74 -2.73 -7.84 -15.09
CA GLU A 74 -3.84 -7.43 -15.95
C GLU A 74 -4.98 -8.47 -15.95
N TYR A 75 -4.65 -9.76 -15.97
CA TYR A 75 -5.65 -10.84 -15.91
C TYR A 75 -6.42 -10.87 -14.59
N LEU A 76 -5.76 -10.58 -13.47
CA LEU A 76 -6.34 -10.66 -12.13
C LEU A 76 -7.07 -9.38 -11.70
N GLY A 77 -6.73 -8.23 -12.26
CA GLY A 77 -7.27 -6.93 -11.86
C GLY A 77 -8.31 -6.41 -12.84
N ILE A 78 -9.38 -5.78 -12.31
CA ILE A 78 -10.43 -5.17 -13.15
C ILE A 78 -10.01 -3.83 -13.77
N ASN A 79 -8.92 -3.23 -13.32
CA ASN A 79 -8.47 -1.94 -13.79
C ASN A 79 -7.82 -2.06 -15.18
N SER A 80 -8.12 -1.13 -16.07
CA SER A 80 -7.46 -1.07 -17.38
C SER A 80 -5.95 -0.79 -17.26
N PHE A 81 -5.13 -1.55 -17.94
CA PHE A 81 -3.68 -1.34 -18.05
C PHE A 81 -3.27 -0.51 -19.27
N LYS A 82 -4.24 0.05 -19.98
CA LYS A 82 -3.97 0.94 -21.11
C LYS A 82 -3.09 2.13 -20.68
N ASN A 83 -2.00 2.37 -21.40
CA ASN A 83 -1.03 3.44 -21.12
C ASN A 83 -0.32 3.31 -19.73
N TYR A 84 -0.38 2.15 -19.10
CA TYR A 84 0.40 1.87 -17.91
C TYR A 84 1.84 1.53 -18.31
N LYS A 85 2.79 2.24 -17.75
CA LYS A 85 4.22 2.15 -18.11
C LYS A 85 5.10 2.41 -16.91
N PRO A 86 6.41 2.09 -16.96
CA PRO A 86 7.34 2.36 -15.86
C PRO A 86 7.24 3.79 -15.32
N MET A 87 7.55 3.95 -14.05
CA MET A 87 7.44 5.18 -13.27
C MET A 87 6.01 5.73 -13.14
N LYS A 88 5.03 4.82 -13.13
CA LYS A 88 3.64 5.10 -12.77
C LYS A 88 3.15 4.14 -11.70
N ALA A 89 2.22 4.61 -10.90
CA ALA A 89 1.43 3.75 -10.05
C ALA A 89 -0.05 3.76 -10.48
N LYS A 90 -0.82 2.86 -9.91
CA LYS A 90 -2.27 2.80 -10.07
C LYS A 90 -2.90 2.01 -8.93
N GLN A 91 -4.18 2.22 -8.71
CA GLN A 91 -4.99 1.29 -7.95
C GLN A 91 -5.05 -0.04 -8.70
N TRP A 92 -4.90 -1.15 -7.99
CA TRP A 92 -5.11 -2.49 -8.52
C TRP A 92 -6.16 -3.21 -7.68
N VAL A 93 -7.23 -3.63 -8.32
CA VAL A 93 -8.39 -4.24 -7.67
C VAL A 93 -8.58 -5.65 -8.24
N PRO A 94 -8.03 -6.68 -7.57
CA PRO A 94 -8.27 -8.06 -7.98
C PRO A 94 -9.67 -8.51 -7.61
N CYS A 95 -10.23 -9.35 -8.49
CA CYS A 95 -11.55 -9.94 -8.31
C CYS A 95 -11.51 -11.45 -8.51
N THR A 96 -12.51 -12.13 -7.93
CA THR A 96 -12.78 -13.52 -8.26
C THR A 96 -13.40 -13.65 -9.65
N PRO A 97 -13.44 -14.86 -10.25
CA PRO A 97 -14.13 -15.08 -11.52
C PRO A 97 -15.62 -14.68 -11.52
N GLU A 98 -16.26 -14.74 -10.35
CA GLU A 98 -17.65 -14.34 -10.16
C GLU A 98 -17.83 -12.81 -10.02
N GLY A 99 -16.74 -12.05 -10.00
CA GLY A 99 -16.74 -10.59 -9.93
C GLY A 99 -16.73 -10.02 -8.51
N TYR A 100 -16.48 -10.82 -7.48
CA TYR A 100 -16.32 -10.30 -6.11
C TYR A 100 -14.94 -9.68 -5.92
N ILE A 101 -14.93 -8.50 -5.34
CA ILE A 101 -13.69 -7.79 -5.01
C ILE A 101 -12.97 -8.52 -3.87
N ILE A 102 -11.70 -8.85 -4.09
CA ILE A 102 -10.83 -9.47 -3.07
C ILE A 102 -10.18 -8.40 -2.19
N GLY A 103 -9.87 -7.27 -2.78
CA GLY A 103 -9.26 -6.13 -2.09
C GLY A 103 -8.81 -5.07 -3.08
N ASP A 104 -8.08 -4.09 -2.55
CA ASP A 104 -7.41 -3.09 -3.37
C ASP A 104 -6.02 -2.80 -2.81
N VAL A 105 -5.09 -2.54 -3.68
CA VAL A 105 -3.70 -2.20 -3.35
C VAL A 105 -3.18 -1.16 -4.32
N ILE A 106 -2.12 -0.48 -3.96
CA ILE A 106 -1.37 0.34 -4.91
C ILE A 106 -0.38 -0.54 -5.63
N LEU A 107 -0.43 -0.49 -6.96
CA LEU A 107 0.48 -1.16 -7.86
C LEU A 107 1.47 -0.14 -8.42
N PHE A 108 2.73 -0.31 -8.09
CA PHE A 108 3.85 0.49 -8.60
C PHE A 108 4.50 -0.24 -9.78
N TYR A 109 4.62 0.40 -10.92
CA TYR A 109 5.40 -0.08 -12.05
C TYR A 109 6.79 0.55 -11.99
N LEU A 110 7.73 -0.16 -11.43
CA LEU A 110 9.07 0.36 -11.16
C LEU A 110 9.93 0.40 -12.42
N GLU A 111 10.09 -0.74 -13.06
CA GLU A 111 10.91 -0.97 -14.25
C GLU A 111 10.22 -1.99 -15.15
N GLU A 112 10.69 -2.18 -16.36
CA GLU A 112 10.18 -3.22 -17.25
C GLU A 112 10.14 -4.58 -16.53
N ASN A 113 8.97 -5.23 -16.55
CA ASN A 113 8.71 -6.51 -15.89
C ASN A 113 8.93 -6.54 -14.36
N LYS A 114 8.89 -5.38 -13.69
CA LYS A 114 9.11 -5.28 -12.25
C LYS A 114 8.08 -4.37 -11.60
N PHE A 115 7.31 -4.97 -10.70
CA PHE A 115 6.18 -4.33 -10.05
C PHE A 115 6.26 -4.51 -8.54
N ASN A 116 5.71 -3.56 -7.78
CA ASN A 116 5.51 -3.71 -6.35
C ASN A 116 4.03 -3.46 -6.01
N LEU A 117 3.39 -4.44 -5.39
CA LEU A 117 2.05 -4.30 -4.84
C LEU A 117 2.16 -3.96 -3.36
N VAL A 118 1.39 -2.97 -2.93
CA VAL A 118 1.41 -2.49 -1.56
C VAL A 118 0.00 -2.34 -1.03
N GLY A 119 -0.32 -3.08 0.02
CA GLY A 119 -1.65 -3.02 0.60
C GLY A 119 -1.92 -4.08 1.66
N ARG A 120 -3.19 -4.44 1.80
CA ARG A 120 -3.61 -5.46 2.76
C ARG A 120 -3.42 -6.87 2.20
N ALA A 121 -3.22 -7.82 3.11
CA ALA A 121 -2.90 -9.22 2.80
C ALA A 121 -3.82 -9.90 1.77
N PRO A 122 -5.16 -9.77 1.78
CA PRO A 122 -6.00 -10.56 0.87
C PRO A 122 -5.67 -10.39 -0.62
N ALA A 123 -5.45 -9.15 -1.08
CA ALA A 123 -5.08 -8.89 -2.48
C ALA A 123 -3.66 -9.39 -2.81
N ILE A 124 -2.75 -9.27 -1.86
CA ILE A 124 -1.37 -9.77 -1.97
C ILE A 124 -1.35 -11.30 -2.06
N GLU A 125 -2.08 -11.99 -1.17
CA GLU A 125 -2.18 -13.45 -1.13
C GLU A 125 -2.81 -14.01 -2.40
N TRP A 126 -3.76 -13.30 -2.98
CA TRP A 126 -4.34 -13.67 -4.27
C TRP A 126 -3.31 -13.62 -5.41
N ALA A 127 -2.49 -12.56 -5.45
CA ALA A 127 -1.40 -12.46 -6.42
C ALA A 127 -0.34 -13.56 -6.22
N GLU A 128 0.05 -13.85 -4.97
CA GLU A 128 0.98 -14.93 -4.64
C GLU A 128 0.45 -16.30 -5.05
N TYR A 129 -0.82 -16.58 -4.77
CA TYR A 129 -1.46 -17.83 -5.18
C TYR A 129 -1.36 -18.01 -6.69
N TRP A 130 -1.75 -17.01 -7.49
CA TRP A 130 -1.70 -17.11 -8.94
C TRP A 130 -0.27 -17.18 -9.49
N ALA A 131 0.68 -16.52 -8.88
CA ALA A 131 2.10 -16.67 -9.19
C ALA A 131 2.58 -18.12 -8.95
N SER A 132 2.11 -18.76 -7.87
CA SER A 132 2.49 -20.14 -7.52
C SER A 132 1.90 -21.22 -8.44
N THR A 133 0.87 -20.90 -9.23
CA THR A 133 0.24 -21.87 -10.14
C THR A 133 1.14 -22.30 -11.31
N GLY A 134 2.24 -21.58 -11.56
CA GLY A 134 3.12 -21.82 -12.71
C GLY A 134 2.53 -21.41 -14.07
N LYS A 135 1.34 -20.81 -14.09
CA LYS A 135 0.71 -20.29 -15.33
C LYS A 135 1.49 -19.12 -15.93
N TRP A 136 2.19 -18.39 -15.09
CA TRP A 136 2.89 -17.17 -15.44
C TRP A 136 4.37 -17.29 -15.15
N ASP A 137 5.21 -16.78 -16.04
CA ASP A 137 6.66 -16.71 -15.82
C ASP A 137 6.98 -15.51 -14.95
N VAL A 138 6.82 -15.69 -13.64
CA VAL A 138 7.02 -14.67 -12.62
C VAL A 138 7.71 -15.21 -11.38
N LYS A 139 8.48 -14.35 -10.75
CA LYS A 139 9.02 -14.54 -9.42
C LYS A 139 8.38 -13.53 -8.48
N VAL A 140 7.98 -13.96 -7.29
CA VAL A 140 7.44 -13.07 -6.27
C VAL A 140 8.32 -13.07 -5.02
N THR A 141 8.41 -11.90 -4.38
CA THR A 141 9.12 -11.72 -3.11
C THR A 141 8.24 -10.91 -2.18
N ARG A 142 7.80 -11.54 -1.09
CA ARG A 142 6.95 -10.91 -0.07
C ARG A 142 7.77 -10.18 0.97
N ASP A 143 7.33 -8.99 1.37
CA ASP A 143 7.76 -8.28 2.55
C ASP A 143 6.56 -8.12 3.50
N GLU A 144 6.52 -8.96 4.52
CA GLU A 144 5.39 -9.05 5.43
C GLU A 144 5.32 -7.84 6.37
N ARG A 145 4.11 -7.44 6.79
CA ARG A 145 3.93 -6.40 7.80
C ARG A 145 4.66 -6.75 9.11
N THR A 146 5.20 -5.75 9.76
CA THR A 146 6.12 -5.94 10.90
C THR A 146 5.50 -6.72 12.07
N ALA A 147 4.19 -6.58 12.31
CA ALA A 147 3.48 -7.32 13.36
C ALA A 147 3.53 -8.85 13.21
N LEU A 148 3.79 -9.36 11.99
CA LEU A 148 3.89 -10.78 11.68
C LEU A 148 5.34 -11.25 11.44
N ARG A 149 6.32 -10.35 11.57
CA ARG A 149 7.73 -10.68 11.37
C ARG A 149 8.43 -10.89 12.71
N THR A 150 9.25 -11.92 12.75
CA THR A 150 10.09 -12.21 13.93
C THR A 150 11.39 -11.40 13.95
N ASP A 151 11.90 -11.01 12.78
CA ASP A 151 13.14 -10.23 12.63
C ASP A 151 12.96 -8.71 12.73
N GLY A 152 11.71 -8.21 12.60
CA GLY A 152 11.38 -6.78 12.67
C GLY A 152 11.94 -5.92 11.52
N VAL A 153 12.63 -6.52 10.55
CA VAL A 153 13.31 -5.80 9.46
C VAL A 153 12.41 -5.71 8.23
N ARG A 154 12.23 -4.49 7.71
CA ARG A 154 11.54 -4.22 6.45
C ARG A 154 12.54 -4.14 5.31
N ARG A 155 12.13 -4.58 4.11
CA ARG A 155 12.91 -4.38 2.88
C ARG A 155 12.80 -2.95 2.37
N HIS A 156 11.61 -2.35 2.52
CA HIS A 156 11.34 -0.98 2.13
C HIS A 156 10.70 -0.19 3.27
N TYR A 157 11.13 1.03 3.43
CA TYR A 157 10.54 2.00 4.35
C TYR A 157 9.74 3.01 3.54
N ARG A 158 8.58 3.38 4.05
CA ARG A 158 7.68 4.29 3.35
C ARG A 158 7.23 5.40 4.28
N PHE A 159 7.30 6.61 3.75
CA PHE A 159 6.80 7.81 4.42
C PHE A 159 5.85 8.54 3.49
N GLN A 160 4.83 9.17 4.06
CA GLN A 160 3.92 10.03 3.33
C GLN A 160 3.99 11.43 3.92
N LEU A 161 4.43 12.39 3.11
CA LEU A 161 4.42 13.80 3.46
C LEU A 161 3.16 14.43 2.88
N GLN A 162 2.30 15.00 3.74
CA GLN A 162 1.01 15.51 3.32
C GLN A 162 0.65 16.81 4.04
N GLY A 163 -0.02 17.71 3.33
CA GLY A 163 -0.50 19.00 3.84
C GLY A 163 -0.18 20.15 2.89
N PRO A 164 -0.73 21.35 3.14
CA PRO A 164 -0.53 22.52 2.27
C PRO A 164 0.95 22.87 2.02
N ASN A 165 1.80 22.67 3.01
CA ASN A 165 3.23 22.99 2.94
C ASN A 165 4.11 21.81 2.52
N ALA A 166 3.54 20.66 2.16
CA ALA A 166 4.30 19.44 1.88
C ALA A 166 5.36 19.64 0.78
N MET A 167 5.00 20.31 -0.33
CA MET A 167 5.95 20.53 -1.43
C MET A 167 7.06 21.50 -1.06
N ALA A 168 6.77 22.55 -0.30
CA ALA A 168 7.81 23.48 0.17
C ALA A 168 8.80 22.77 1.10
N ILE A 169 8.32 21.97 2.04
CA ILE A 169 9.15 21.18 2.95
C ILE A 169 10.00 20.16 2.17
N LEU A 170 9.43 19.53 1.14
CA LEU A 170 10.19 18.60 0.30
C LEU A 170 11.30 19.33 -0.46
N SER A 171 11.00 20.50 -1.04
CA SER A 171 12.01 21.32 -1.75
C SER A 171 13.14 21.76 -0.82
N ASP A 172 12.80 22.21 0.39
CA ASP A 172 13.81 22.57 1.40
C ASP A 172 14.72 21.37 1.75
N ALA A 173 14.11 20.19 1.94
CA ALA A 173 14.88 18.97 2.25
C ALA A 173 15.76 18.51 1.09
N LEU A 174 15.37 18.75 -0.15
CA LEU A 174 16.14 18.42 -1.36
C LEU A 174 17.22 19.45 -1.66
N GLY A 175 17.05 20.70 -1.23
CA GLY A 175 17.91 21.84 -1.59
C GLY A 175 17.66 22.38 -3.01
N TYR A 176 16.57 21.97 -3.65
CA TYR A 176 16.09 22.44 -4.95
C TYR A 176 14.58 22.26 -5.06
N ASP A 177 13.94 22.89 -6.04
CA ASP A 177 12.51 22.78 -6.25
C ASP A 177 12.10 21.32 -6.55
N ALA A 178 11.27 20.75 -5.69
CA ALA A 178 10.74 19.40 -5.89
C ALA A 178 9.91 19.34 -7.20
N PRO A 179 10.07 18.31 -8.03
CA PRO A 179 9.36 18.22 -9.30
C PRO A 179 7.85 18.13 -9.09
N ASP A 180 7.10 18.91 -9.86
CA ASP A 180 5.63 18.81 -9.90
C ASP A 180 5.21 17.61 -10.75
N LEU A 181 4.93 16.51 -10.08
CA LEU A 181 4.50 15.27 -10.71
C LEU A 181 2.99 15.26 -10.91
N LYS A 182 2.53 14.63 -11.99
CA LYS A 182 1.12 14.31 -12.15
C LYS A 182 0.71 13.25 -11.12
N PHE A 183 -0.57 13.23 -10.76
CA PHE A 183 -1.14 12.20 -9.89
C PHE A 183 -0.76 10.78 -10.36
N PHE A 184 -0.35 9.93 -9.45
CA PHE A 184 0.16 8.57 -9.71
C PHE A 184 1.36 8.47 -10.65
N HIS A 185 2.14 9.53 -10.80
CA HIS A 185 3.48 9.45 -11.42
C HIS A 185 4.55 9.39 -10.36
N MET A 186 5.62 8.69 -10.69
CA MET A 186 6.78 8.48 -9.81
C MET A 186 8.01 9.21 -10.35
N THR A 187 8.94 9.48 -9.46
CA THR A 187 10.29 9.91 -9.75
C THR A 187 11.24 9.38 -8.69
N GLU A 188 12.51 9.62 -8.87
CA GLU A 188 13.54 9.32 -7.89
C GLU A 188 14.36 10.58 -7.63
N PHE A 189 14.82 10.76 -6.38
CA PHE A 189 15.78 11.81 -6.04
C PHE A 189 16.82 11.31 -5.04
N PRO A 190 18.03 11.91 -5.08
CA PRO A 190 19.03 11.64 -4.07
C PRO A 190 18.69 12.40 -2.78
N ILE A 191 18.74 11.71 -1.65
CA ILE A 191 18.66 12.30 -0.32
C ILE A 191 19.78 11.71 0.52
N ASN A 192 20.71 12.54 0.98
CA ASN A 192 21.85 12.11 1.84
C ASN A 192 22.59 10.87 1.31
N GLY A 193 22.84 10.81 0.01
CA GLY A 193 23.57 9.71 -0.63
C GLY A 193 22.74 8.45 -0.91
N ALA A 194 21.46 8.42 -0.56
CA ALA A 194 20.51 7.36 -0.93
C ALA A 194 19.59 7.81 -2.07
N THR A 195 19.22 6.88 -2.94
CA THR A 195 18.17 7.13 -3.94
C THR A 195 16.81 6.80 -3.31
N VAL A 196 15.91 7.77 -3.33
CA VAL A 196 14.55 7.64 -2.76
C VAL A 196 13.53 7.73 -3.89
N GLY A 197 12.74 6.66 -4.03
CA GLY A 197 11.58 6.67 -4.93
C GLY A 197 10.43 7.48 -4.34
N ALA A 198 9.79 8.30 -5.14
CA ALA A 198 8.65 9.10 -4.74
C ALA A 198 7.47 8.96 -5.68
N LEU A 199 6.28 8.95 -5.11
CA LEU A 199 5.00 8.92 -5.82
C LEU A 199 4.19 10.17 -5.47
N ARG A 200 3.64 10.85 -6.46
CA ARG A 200 2.59 11.85 -6.25
C ARG A 200 1.25 11.14 -6.10
N HIS A 201 0.67 11.23 -4.90
CA HIS A 201 -0.57 10.55 -4.53
C HIS A 201 -1.62 11.54 -4.02
#